data_8725435ba0e037e6a88ed5ef613aa481
#
_entry.id   8725435ba0e037e6a88ed5ef613aa481
#
_cell.length_a   1.000
_cell.length_b   1.000
_cell.length_c   1.000
_cell.angle_alpha   90.00
_cell.angle_beta   90.00
_cell.angle_gamma   90.00
#
_symmetry.space_group_name_H-M   'P 1'
#
loop_
_entity.id
_entity.type
_entity.pdbx_description
1 polymer ?
#
loop_
_entity_poly.entity_id
_entity_poly.type
_entity_poly.pdbx_seq_one_letter_code
_entity_poly.pdbx_strand_id
1 'polypeptide(L)'
;MSALTRRRFLRASGLGLGVLAGGGLAGCAASMKGDFAPKTGPRVVVIGGGWGGATAAKYVRLLDPGVEVILIEPNRQFVSCPFSNLVLAGLRSIDSLTMGYDGLRKHGVRIIHETASAIEPDTKRVRLGEGYLQYDRLVVSPGVDFQWEQVEGLAQSQDTVLHAWKAGPQTVRLAQQLAAMPDGGVFVLSIPLAAYRCPPGPYERTSMVAWYLKTSKPRSKLIVLDANQNIISKTALFQAAWQAYPNIDYRPASRVIGVDPGAREVRTEFDRIRYDVVNLIPPQRAGAIAVQADLVGGDKRWCEVNHVTYESVKQPNIHVIGDATIGLPVPKSGNVANAMGKIAAASVVSLINGKQPPSLAPGNTCYSWVSDREAIAVVNAYKIDNGKVVQIEQKLTPAQSPLVAQRAVGWAQSIWADILA
;
A
#
# COMPACT_ATOMS: atom_id res chain seq x y z
N MET A 1 51.70 -0.35 -35.96
CA MET A 1 52.94 -0.83 -35.32
C MET A 1 52.52 -1.26 -33.95
N SER A 2 52.36 -2.49 -33.78
CA SER A 2 53.04 -3.62 -33.09
C SER A 2 52.54 -3.67 -31.64
N ALA A 3 51.67 -4.54 -31.20
CA ALA A 3 51.74 -6.04 -31.00
C ALA A 3 52.87 -6.46 -30.03
N LEU A 4 52.47 -7.32 -29.09
CA LEU A 4 53.27 -8.23 -28.25
C LEU A 4 53.03 -8.02 -26.75
N THR A 5 52.87 -9.00 -25.88
CA THR A 5 52.60 -10.45 -25.99
C THR A 5 52.34 -10.99 -24.61
N ARG A 6 51.50 -11.99 -24.51
CA ARG A 6 51.29 -12.89 -23.36
C ARG A 6 52.56 -13.68 -22.97
N ARG A 7 52.60 -14.16 -21.73
CA ARG A 7 53.30 -15.34 -21.21
C ARG A 7 54.60 -15.11 -20.41
N ARG A 8 54.54 -15.82 -19.29
CA ARG A 8 55.58 -16.47 -18.47
C ARG A 8 55.73 -15.86 -17.06
N PHE A 9 55.26 -16.62 -16.11
CA PHE A 9 56.16 -17.26 -15.12
C PHE A 9 55.43 -18.41 -14.42
N LEU A 10 55.79 -19.62 -14.76
CA LEU A 10 55.63 -20.84 -13.99
C LEU A 10 57.01 -21.30 -13.55
N ARG A 11 57.07 -21.89 -12.35
CA ARG A 11 58.12 -22.78 -11.79
C ARG A 11 59.01 -22.18 -10.70
N ALA A 12 58.78 -22.66 -9.51
CA ALA A 12 59.81 -23.39 -8.78
C ALA A 12 59.22 -24.23 -7.65
N SER A 13 59.55 -25.49 -7.67
CA SER A 13 59.16 -26.58 -6.78
C SER A 13 59.91 -26.56 -5.46
N GLY A 14 59.31 -27.07 -4.39
CA GLY A 14 60.01 -27.39 -3.14
C GLY A 14 59.18 -28.38 -2.31
N LEU A 15 59.58 -29.66 -2.32
CA LEU A 15 59.03 -30.76 -1.55
C LEU A 15 59.19 -30.57 -0.02
N GLY A 16 58.17 -30.98 0.73
CA GLY A 16 58.26 -31.25 2.16
C GLY A 16 57.10 -32.14 2.59
N LEU A 17 57.39 -33.45 2.72
CA LEU A 17 56.47 -34.46 3.28
C LEU A 17 56.29 -34.24 4.79
N GLY A 18 55.07 -34.37 5.27
CA GLY A 18 54.74 -34.52 6.69
C GLY A 18 53.30 -35.05 6.87
N VAL A 19 53.20 -36.29 7.21
CA VAL A 19 51.99 -37.12 7.46
C VAL A 19 51.35 -36.77 8.78
N LEU A 20 50.02 -36.72 8.88
CA LEU A 20 49.10 -37.53 9.68
C LEU A 20 47.76 -36.84 9.95
N ALA A 21 46.73 -37.48 9.44
CA ALA A 21 45.46 -37.88 10.06
C ALA A 21 44.78 -36.94 11.09
N GLY A 22 43.63 -36.50 10.73
CA GLY A 22 42.67 -35.90 11.61
C GLY A 22 41.42 -35.57 10.80
N GLY A 23 40.52 -36.56 10.62
CA GLY A 23 39.23 -36.33 9.97
C GLY A 23 38.40 -35.33 10.77
N GLY A 24 38.23 -34.15 10.24
CA GLY A 24 37.24 -33.19 10.68
C GLY A 24 36.36 -32.86 9.51
N LEU A 25 35.14 -33.38 9.52
CA LEU A 25 34.03 -32.88 8.68
C LEU A 25 33.88 -31.40 9.00
N ALA A 26 34.58 -30.55 8.25
CA ALA A 26 34.25 -29.14 8.19
C ALA A 26 32.95 -29.02 7.42
N GLY A 27 31.84 -29.26 8.13
CA GLY A 27 30.56 -28.76 7.68
C GLY A 27 30.67 -27.28 7.43
N CYS A 28 30.39 -26.85 6.22
CA CYS A 28 30.13 -25.44 5.92
C CYS A 28 28.97 -24.98 6.80
N ALA A 29 29.24 -24.62 8.04
CA ALA A 29 28.35 -23.80 8.81
C ALA A 29 28.36 -22.44 8.08
N ALA A 30 27.36 -22.23 7.24
CA ALA A 30 27.04 -20.90 6.75
C ALA A 30 26.99 -20.01 7.98
N SER A 31 27.90 -19.06 8.07
CA SER A 31 27.95 -18.06 9.14
C SER A 31 26.61 -17.37 9.12
N MET A 32 25.70 -17.77 10.01
CA MET A 32 24.47 -17.03 10.25
C MET A 32 24.90 -15.68 10.81
N LYS A 33 24.88 -14.65 9.96
CA LYS A 33 25.11 -13.29 10.42
C LYS A 33 24.08 -12.99 11.50
N GLY A 34 24.54 -12.45 12.62
CA GLY A 34 23.76 -12.30 13.84
C GLY A 34 22.66 -11.23 13.78
N ASP A 35 22.16 -10.86 14.94
CA ASP A 35 21.14 -9.80 15.08
C ASP A 35 21.68 -8.47 14.49
N PHE A 36 20.93 -7.90 13.57
CA PHE A 36 21.22 -6.62 12.91
C PHE A 36 21.37 -5.47 13.91
N ALA A 37 20.75 -5.61 15.07
CA ALA A 37 20.87 -4.73 16.21
C ALA A 37 20.67 -5.54 17.49
N PRO A 38 21.71 -5.82 18.27
CA PRO A 38 21.58 -6.48 19.55
C PRO A 38 20.54 -5.80 20.44
N LYS A 39 19.63 -6.60 20.99
CA LYS A 39 18.49 -6.09 21.75
C LYS A 39 18.94 -5.75 23.17
N THR A 40 18.66 -4.53 23.63
CA THR A 40 19.03 -4.04 24.98
C THR A 40 17.84 -3.80 25.90
N GLY A 41 16.60 -3.86 25.38
CA GLY A 41 15.37 -3.61 26.12
C GLY A 41 14.15 -4.06 25.34
N PRO A 42 12.92 -3.68 25.76
CA PRO A 42 11.72 -3.96 25.01
C PRO A 42 11.80 -3.37 23.60
N ARG A 43 11.51 -4.19 22.59
CA ARG A 43 11.61 -3.79 21.18
C ARG A 43 10.33 -4.05 20.43
N VAL A 44 9.87 -3.04 19.71
CA VAL A 44 8.84 -3.13 18.68
C VAL A 44 9.48 -2.99 17.32
N VAL A 45 9.26 -4.00 16.46
CA VAL A 45 9.60 -3.91 15.04
C VAL A 45 8.33 -3.57 14.26
N VAL A 46 8.43 -2.66 13.31
CA VAL A 46 7.32 -2.27 12.43
C VAL A 46 7.72 -2.54 10.99
N ILE A 47 6.94 -3.32 10.25
CA ILE A 47 7.13 -3.60 8.83
C ILE A 47 6.19 -2.75 8.01
N GLY A 48 6.74 -1.90 7.13
CA GLY A 48 6.02 -1.00 6.24
C GLY A 48 5.85 0.41 6.81
N GLY A 49 6.42 1.40 6.13
CA GLY A 49 6.41 2.83 6.48
C GLY A 49 5.25 3.62 5.86
N GLY A 50 4.16 2.94 5.48
CA GLY A 50 2.94 3.58 4.99
C GLY A 50 2.13 4.25 6.10
N TRP A 51 0.86 4.56 5.79
CA TRP A 51 -0.08 5.28 6.67
C TRP A 51 -0.20 4.67 8.07
N GLY A 52 -0.32 3.36 8.17
CA GLY A 52 -0.47 2.67 9.45
C GLY A 52 0.86 2.50 10.19
N GLY A 53 1.88 1.96 9.50
CA GLY A 53 3.12 1.58 10.15
C GLY A 53 3.97 2.78 10.60
N ALA A 54 4.09 3.84 9.78
CA ALA A 54 4.76 5.07 10.19
C ALA A 54 4.08 5.69 11.41
N THR A 55 2.72 5.72 11.42
CA THR A 55 1.96 6.15 12.59
C THR A 55 2.24 5.27 13.81
N ALA A 56 2.16 3.94 13.66
CA ALA A 56 2.40 3.03 14.78
C ALA A 56 3.81 3.22 15.37
N ALA A 57 4.83 3.31 14.51
CA ALA A 57 6.21 3.53 14.94
C ALA A 57 6.39 4.82 15.75
N LYS A 58 5.81 5.94 15.27
CA LYS A 58 5.83 7.23 15.96
C LYS A 58 5.11 7.16 17.31
N TYR A 59 3.89 6.63 17.30
CA TYR A 59 3.04 6.64 18.50
C TYR A 59 3.51 5.67 19.59
N VAL A 60 4.18 4.55 19.25
CA VAL A 60 4.86 3.72 20.27
C VAL A 60 5.91 4.55 21.00
N ARG A 61 6.75 5.31 20.27
CA ARG A 61 7.77 6.18 20.88
C ARG A 61 7.18 7.33 21.72
N LEU A 62 6.06 7.90 21.26
CA LEU A 62 5.38 8.97 22.00
C LEU A 62 4.75 8.46 23.30
N LEU A 63 4.21 7.25 23.30
CA LEU A 63 3.53 6.65 24.44
C LEU A 63 4.50 6.03 25.46
N ASP A 64 5.63 5.48 24.99
CA ASP A 64 6.66 4.93 25.85
C ASP A 64 8.06 5.10 25.22
N PRO A 65 8.79 6.16 25.64
CA PRO A 65 10.16 6.39 25.17
C PRO A 65 11.17 5.32 25.59
N GLY A 66 10.85 4.43 26.52
CA GLY A 66 11.69 3.30 26.93
C GLY A 66 11.68 2.13 25.92
N VAL A 67 10.69 2.07 25.03
CA VAL A 67 10.61 1.03 24.01
C VAL A 67 11.45 1.40 22.79
N GLU A 68 12.36 0.50 22.39
CA GLU A 68 13.07 0.63 21.12
C GLU A 68 12.12 0.36 19.95
N VAL A 69 12.07 1.26 18.97
CA VAL A 69 11.24 1.10 17.76
C VAL A 69 12.12 1.09 16.52
N ILE A 70 12.00 0.00 15.74
CA ILE A 70 12.68 -0.15 14.44
C ILE A 70 11.62 -0.26 13.35
N LEU A 71 11.63 0.69 12.41
CA LEU A 71 10.79 0.69 11.22
C LEU A 71 11.57 0.12 10.04
N ILE A 72 11.04 -0.93 9.41
CA ILE A 72 11.57 -1.52 8.18
C ILE A 72 10.73 -1.01 7.01
N GLU A 73 11.34 -0.22 6.11
CA GLU A 73 10.68 0.34 4.94
C GLU A 73 11.69 0.46 3.80
N PRO A 74 11.52 -0.26 2.68
CA PRO A 74 12.48 -0.23 1.57
C PRO A 74 12.57 1.13 0.89
N ASN A 75 11.47 1.87 0.83
CA ASN A 75 11.46 3.18 0.17
C ASN A 75 12.04 4.26 1.10
N ARG A 76 12.88 5.12 0.52
CA ARG A 76 13.46 6.26 1.26
C ARG A 76 12.47 7.41 1.45
N GLN A 77 11.39 7.38 0.72
CA GLN A 77 10.37 8.42 0.71
C GLN A 77 8.97 7.79 0.80
N PHE A 78 8.12 8.45 1.55
CA PHE A 78 6.69 8.21 1.57
C PHE A 78 6.04 8.96 0.40
N VAL A 79 5.17 8.29 -0.35
CA VAL A 79 4.37 8.92 -1.40
C VAL A 79 2.89 8.72 -1.08
N SER A 80 2.15 9.82 -0.96
CA SER A 80 0.73 9.78 -0.61
C SER A 80 -0.13 9.29 -1.78
N CYS A 81 -0.94 8.25 -1.56
CA CYS A 81 -1.97 7.83 -2.51
C CYS A 81 -3.17 8.79 -2.57
N PRO A 82 -3.72 9.31 -1.47
CA PRO A 82 -4.61 10.46 -1.51
C PRO A 82 -3.97 11.61 -2.29
N PHE A 83 -4.76 12.24 -3.14
CA PHE A 83 -4.37 13.28 -4.11
C PHE A 83 -3.61 12.80 -5.36
N SER A 84 -3.22 11.53 -5.46
CA SER A 84 -2.53 11.03 -6.66
C SER A 84 -3.40 11.11 -7.93
N ASN A 85 -4.73 11.11 -7.82
CA ASN A 85 -5.62 11.32 -8.95
C ASN A 85 -5.53 12.75 -9.52
N LEU A 86 -5.16 13.74 -8.69
CA LEU A 86 -4.87 15.10 -9.16
C LEU A 86 -3.58 15.17 -9.98
N VAL A 87 -2.62 14.26 -9.73
CA VAL A 87 -1.41 14.15 -10.57
C VAL A 87 -1.78 13.61 -11.95
N LEU A 88 -2.69 12.63 -12.04
CA LEU A 88 -3.18 12.13 -13.33
C LEU A 88 -3.86 13.24 -14.15
N ALA A 89 -4.60 14.12 -13.48
CA ALA A 89 -5.28 15.26 -14.11
C ALA A 89 -4.36 16.46 -14.37
N GLY A 90 -3.07 16.38 -14.06
CA GLY A 90 -2.12 17.49 -14.25
C GLY A 90 -2.27 18.66 -13.27
N LEU A 91 -3.05 18.49 -12.18
CA LEU A 91 -3.35 19.54 -11.19
C LEU A 91 -2.35 19.58 -10.03
N ARG A 92 -1.51 18.54 -9.90
CA ARG A 92 -0.42 18.46 -8.91
C ARG A 92 0.78 17.72 -9.46
N SER A 93 1.97 18.03 -8.93
CA SER A 93 3.16 17.19 -9.14
C SER A 93 3.22 16.05 -8.14
N ILE A 94 3.88 14.97 -8.52
CA ILE A 94 4.13 13.84 -7.59
C ILE A 94 5.01 14.27 -6.41
N ASP A 95 5.91 15.22 -6.61
CA ASP A 95 6.80 15.75 -5.57
C ASP A 95 6.01 16.41 -4.44
N SER A 96 4.87 17.05 -4.75
CA SER A 96 3.97 17.63 -3.74
C SER A 96 3.31 16.58 -2.82
N LEU A 97 3.40 15.31 -3.18
CA LEU A 97 2.86 14.15 -2.44
C LEU A 97 3.98 13.29 -1.84
N THR A 98 5.25 13.70 -2.01
CA THR A 98 6.43 12.93 -1.62
C THR A 98 7.07 13.57 -0.38
N MET A 99 7.28 12.77 0.66
CA MET A 99 7.78 13.22 1.96
C MET A 99 8.83 12.26 2.51
N GLY A 100 9.77 12.79 3.32
CA GLY A 100 10.79 12.00 4.01
C GLY A 100 10.30 11.44 5.34
N TYR A 101 11.16 10.64 5.98
CA TYR A 101 10.91 10.03 7.30
C TYR A 101 11.69 10.70 8.43
N ASP A 102 12.26 11.88 8.21
CA ASP A 102 13.14 12.54 9.20
C ASP A 102 12.41 12.94 10.48
N GLY A 103 11.10 13.25 10.40
CA GLY A 103 10.29 13.48 11.58
C GLY A 103 10.20 12.26 12.49
N LEU A 104 10.08 11.06 11.93
CA LEU A 104 10.08 9.83 12.72
C LEU A 104 11.41 9.62 13.45
N ARG A 105 12.55 9.96 12.82
CA ARG A 105 13.88 9.89 13.46
C ARG A 105 13.99 10.84 14.66
N LYS A 106 13.37 12.03 14.58
CA LYS A 106 13.32 12.98 15.71
C LYS A 106 12.58 12.42 16.92
N HIS A 107 11.60 11.54 16.71
CA HIS A 107 10.91 10.82 17.76
C HIS A 107 11.67 9.56 18.25
N GLY A 108 12.89 9.32 17.75
CA GLY A 108 13.69 8.17 18.16
C GLY A 108 13.33 6.86 17.47
N VAL A 109 12.63 6.91 16.34
CA VAL A 109 12.39 5.72 15.48
C VAL A 109 13.64 5.46 14.67
N ARG A 110 14.23 4.26 14.79
CA ARG A 110 15.29 3.79 13.91
C ARG A 110 14.68 3.25 12.62
N ILE A 111 15.13 3.73 11.48
CA ILE A 111 14.60 3.31 10.16
C ILE A 111 15.67 2.52 9.42
N ILE A 112 15.28 1.32 8.96
CA ILE A 112 16.07 0.46 8.10
C ILE A 112 15.43 0.43 6.72
N HIS A 113 16.15 0.95 5.71
CA HIS A 113 15.69 0.97 4.33
C HIS A 113 16.04 -0.35 3.64
N GLU A 114 15.34 -1.40 4.06
CA GLU A 114 15.44 -2.75 3.48
C GLU A 114 14.05 -3.40 3.38
N THR A 115 13.98 -4.50 2.63
CA THR A 115 12.77 -5.32 2.55
C THR A 115 12.84 -6.45 3.58
N ALA A 116 11.80 -6.55 4.42
CA ALA A 116 11.62 -7.74 5.26
C ALA A 116 11.34 -8.95 4.36
N SER A 117 12.21 -9.94 4.38
CA SER A 117 12.12 -11.13 3.53
C SER A 117 11.28 -12.25 4.15
N ALA A 118 11.26 -12.36 5.48
CA ALA A 118 10.45 -13.33 6.20
C ALA A 118 10.14 -12.86 7.64
N ILE A 119 9.03 -13.33 8.17
CA ILE A 119 8.69 -13.28 9.59
C ILE A 119 8.76 -14.71 10.12
N GLU A 120 9.44 -14.90 11.24
CA GLU A 120 9.58 -16.17 11.97
C GLU A 120 8.88 -16.02 13.32
N PRO A 121 7.58 -16.34 13.44
CA PRO A 121 6.80 -16.11 14.65
C PRO A 121 7.34 -16.85 15.88
N ASP A 122 7.72 -18.12 15.72
CA ASP A 122 8.18 -18.98 16.82
C ASP A 122 9.45 -18.46 17.49
N THR A 123 10.36 -17.87 16.70
CA THR A 123 11.63 -17.30 17.19
C THR A 123 11.55 -15.79 17.43
N LYS A 124 10.40 -15.15 17.14
CA LYS A 124 10.18 -13.72 17.20
C LYS A 124 11.25 -12.94 16.42
N ARG A 125 11.47 -13.31 15.16
CA ARG A 125 12.47 -12.70 14.28
C ARG A 125 11.83 -12.20 12.98
N VAL A 126 12.41 -11.13 12.47
CA VAL A 126 12.17 -10.62 11.10
C VAL A 126 13.49 -10.72 10.35
N ARG A 127 13.50 -11.40 9.19
CA ARG A 127 14.68 -11.51 8.32
C ARG A 127 14.84 -10.29 7.43
N LEU A 128 16.08 -9.82 7.33
CA LEU A 128 16.53 -8.72 6.50
C LEU A 128 17.84 -9.13 5.83
N GLY A 129 17.90 -9.18 4.50
CA GLY A 129 19.10 -9.64 3.80
C GLY A 129 19.64 -10.95 4.40
N GLU A 130 20.88 -10.93 4.91
CA GLU A 130 21.50 -12.09 5.56
C GLU A 130 21.41 -12.10 7.09
N GLY A 131 20.71 -11.12 7.69
CA GLY A 131 20.55 -10.98 9.13
C GLY A 131 19.10 -11.07 9.59
N TYR A 132 18.88 -10.81 10.86
CA TYR A 132 17.55 -10.76 11.45
C TYR A 132 17.43 -9.67 12.53
N LEU A 133 16.19 -9.31 12.86
CA LEU A 133 15.86 -8.48 14.01
C LEU A 133 14.95 -9.27 14.96
N GLN A 134 15.32 -9.33 16.22
CA GLN A 134 14.44 -9.84 17.27
C GLN A 134 13.44 -8.77 17.70
N TYR A 135 12.21 -9.19 18.05
CA TYR A 135 11.15 -8.31 18.56
C TYR A 135 10.47 -8.90 19.80
N ASP A 136 9.88 -8.06 20.63
CA ASP A 136 8.91 -8.47 21.64
C ASP A 136 7.50 -8.41 21.08
N ARG A 137 7.20 -7.35 20.31
CA ARG A 137 5.98 -7.16 19.54
C ARG A 137 6.34 -6.74 18.12
N LEU A 138 5.57 -7.25 17.16
CA LEU A 138 5.71 -6.92 15.75
C LEU A 138 4.44 -6.24 15.24
N VAL A 139 4.58 -5.13 14.53
CA VAL A 139 3.49 -4.49 13.81
C VAL A 139 3.72 -4.69 12.31
N VAL A 140 2.79 -5.34 11.64
CA VAL A 140 2.84 -5.64 10.20
C VAL A 140 1.84 -4.77 9.47
N SER A 141 2.34 -3.79 8.70
CA SER A 141 1.54 -2.84 7.92
C SER A 141 1.92 -2.88 6.43
N PRO A 142 1.77 -4.03 5.75
CA PRO A 142 2.34 -4.28 4.44
C PRO A 142 1.48 -3.68 3.31
N GLY A 143 0.32 -3.14 3.64
CA GLY A 143 -0.66 -2.67 2.67
C GLY A 143 -1.22 -3.82 1.82
N VAL A 144 -1.44 -3.54 0.52
CA VAL A 144 -1.99 -4.50 -0.44
C VAL A 144 -0.95 -4.92 -1.47
N ASP A 145 -1.07 -6.17 -1.91
CA ASP A 145 -0.50 -6.67 -3.14
C ASP A 145 -1.58 -7.03 -4.16
N PHE A 146 -1.17 -7.27 -5.40
CA PHE A 146 -2.06 -7.52 -6.52
C PHE A 146 -2.09 -9.00 -6.88
N GLN A 147 -3.24 -9.47 -7.29
CA GLN A 147 -3.47 -10.82 -7.80
C GLN A 147 -3.37 -10.78 -9.34
N TRP A 148 -2.13 -10.65 -9.83
CA TRP A 148 -1.82 -10.49 -11.26
C TRP A 148 -2.37 -11.63 -12.10
N GLU A 149 -2.39 -12.82 -11.53
CA GLU A 149 -2.86 -14.06 -12.13
C GLU A 149 -4.35 -14.09 -12.43
N GLN A 150 -5.14 -13.20 -11.86
CA GLN A 150 -6.59 -13.15 -12.08
C GLN A 150 -7.00 -12.43 -13.37
N VAL A 151 -6.06 -11.79 -14.08
CA VAL A 151 -6.32 -11.15 -15.36
C VAL A 151 -5.30 -11.68 -16.36
N GLU A 152 -5.76 -12.43 -17.35
CA GLU A 152 -4.89 -13.02 -18.37
C GLU A 152 -4.08 -11.94 -19.10
N GLY A 153 -2.79 -12.19 -19.32
CA GLY A 153 -1.87 -11.25 -19.96
C GLY A 153 -1.34 -10.13 -19.06
N LEU A 154 -1.90 -9.93 -17.86
CA LEU A 154 -1.52 -8.80 -17.03
C LEU A 154 -0.16 -8.99 -16.34
N ALA A 155 0.15 -10.21 -15.88
CA ALA A 155 1.39 -10.50 -15.17
C ALA A 155 2.64 -10.19 -16.02
N GLN A 156 2.57 -10.38 -17.32
CA GLN A 156 3.65 -10.15 -18.29
C GLN A 156 3.67 -8.71 -18.82
N SER A 157 2.62 -7.91 -18.50
CA SER A 157 2.39 -6.59 -19.12
C SER A 157 2.48 -5.43 -18.12
N GLN A 158 3.03 -5.66 -16.93
CA GLN A 158 3.05 -4.67 -15.83
C GLN A 158 3.79 -3.37 -16.18
N ASP A 159 4.70 -3.42 -17.15
CA ASP A 159 5.43 -2.24 -17.61
C ASP A 159 4.64 -1.37 -18.59
N THR A 160 3.63 -1.90 -19.24
CA THR A 160 2.82 -1.20 -20.26
C THR A 160 1.39 -0.96 -19.80
N VAL A 161 0.80 -1.91 -19.09
CA VAL A 161 -0.54 -1.85 -18.51
C VAL A 161 -0.42 -1.39 -17.05
N LEU A 162 -0.63 -0.11 -16.83
CA LEU A 162 -0.36 0.50 -15.53
C LEU A 162 -1.58 0.44 -14.62
N HIS A 163 -1.38 -0.01 -13.38
CA HIS A 163 -2.41 0.11 -12.35
C HIS A 163 -2.41 1.49 -11.68
N ALA A 164 -1.25 2.13 -11.52
CA ALA A 164 -1.06 3.40 -10.81
C ALA A 164 -1.85 3.47 -9.48
N TRP A 165 -1.98 2.31 -8.78
CA TRP A 165 -2.74 2.18 -7.55
C TRP A 165 -1.86 2.26 -6.30
N LYS A 166 -0.57 2.10 -6.44
CA LYS A 166 0.47 2.56 -5.50
C LYS A 166 1.03 3.86 -6.08
N ALA A 167 0.89 4.98 -5.37
CA ALA A 167 1.36 6.29 -5.86
C ALA A 167 2.89 6.27 -6.05
N GLY A 168 3.37 6.97 -7.06
CA GLY A 168 4.78 7.03 -7.42
C GLY A 168 5.01 6.97 -8.93
N PRO A 169 6.06 6.26 -9.40
CA PRO A 169 6.45 6.26 -10.81
C PRO A 169 5.33 5.87 -11.78
N GLN A 170 4.50 4.88 -11.45
CA GLN A 170 3.37 4.49 -12.32
C GLN A 170 2.31 5.59 -12.42
N THR A 171 2.11 6.42 -11.39
CA THR A 171 1.19 7.56 -11.46
C THR A 171 1.66 8.57 -12.48
N VAL A 172 2.97 8.90 -12.48
CA VAL A 172 3.58 9.82 -13.43
C VAL A 172 3.51 9.25 -14.85
N ARG A 173 3.85 7.97 -15.03
CA ARG A 173 3.78 7.31 -16.35
C ARG A 173 2.36 7.27 -16.91
N LEU A 174 1.36 6.99 -16.08
CA LEU A 174 -0.04 6.99 -16.53
C LEU A 174 -0.51 8.41 -16.91
N ALA A 175 -0.10 9.45 -16.15
CA ALA A 175 -0.36 10.84 -16.52
C ALA A 175 0.28 11.17 -17.87
N GLN A 176 1.51 10.73 -18.13
CA GLN A 176 2.20 10.92 -19.41
C GLN A 176 1.48 10.19 -20.55
N GLN A 177 1.02 8.94 -20.35
CA GLN A 177 0.23 8.21 -21.34
C GLN A 177 -1.08 8.94 -21.66
N LEU A 178 -1.79 9.44 -20.63
CA LEU A 178 -3.02 10.23 -20.80
C LEU A 178 -2.74 11.53 -21.57
N ALA A 179 -1.64 12.21 -21.27
CA ALA A 179 -1.24 13.43 -21.97
C ALA A 179 -0.87 13.17 -23.45
N ALA A 180 -0.21 12.05 -23.73
CA ALA A 180 0.19 11.65 -25.08
C ALA A 180 -0.95 11.05 -25.93
N MET A 181 -2.07 10.63 -25.32
CA MET A 181 -3.23 10.11 -26.02
C MET A 181 -3.78 11.15 -27.01
N PRO A 182 -4.11 10.79 -28.27
CA PRO A 182 -4.71 11.75 -29.20
C PRO A 182 -6.09 12.24 -28.72
N ASP A 183 -6.49 13.45 -29.09
CA ASP A 183 -7.87 13.88 -28.90
C ASP A 183 -8.79 13.09 -29.84
N GLY A 184 -9.80 12.44 -29.26
CA GLY A 184 -10.63 11.40 -29.89
C GLY A 184 -10.26 9.99 -29.47
N GLY A 185 -9.17 9.82 -28.68
CA GLY A 185 -8.74 8.53 -28.15
C GLY A 185 -9.65 7.97 -27.03
N VAL A 186 -9.46 6.69 -26.74
CA VAL A 186 -10.23 5.95 -25.73
C VAL A 186 -9.34 5.62 -24.54
N PHE A 187 -9.70 6.14 -23.37
CA PHE A 187 -9.12 5.75 -22.08
C PHE A 187 -10.01 4.68 -21.43
N VAL A 188 -9.44 3.54 -21.07
CA VAL A 188 -10.17 2.47 -20.35
C VAL A 188 -9.68 2.42 -18.91
N LEU A 189 -10.59 2.50 -17.94
CA LEU A 189 -10.35 2.26 -16.52
C LEU A 189 -11.04 0.96 -16.09
N SER A 190 -10.27 0.01 -15.52
CA SER A 190 -10.83 -1.20 -14.92
C SER A 190 -10.84 -1.09 -13.40
N ILE A 191 -11.99 -1.38 -12.79
CA ILE A 191 -12.22 -1.41 -11.35
C ILE A 191 -12.43 -2.86 -10.90
N PRO A 192 -11.61 -3.38 -9.96
CA PRO A 192 -11.74 -4.77 -9.51
C PRO A 192 -12.98 -4.96 -8.60
N LEU A 193 -13.39 -6.21 -8.44
CA LEU A 193 -14.41 -6.57 -7.45
C LEU A 193 -13.94 -6.24 -6.02
N ALA A 194 -14.82 -5.66 -5.23
CA ALA A 194 -14.55 -5.38 -3.81
C ALA A 194 -14.23 -6.69 -3.03
N ALA A 195 -13.45 -6.67 -1.92
CA ALA A 195 -12.86 -5.50 -1.29
C ALA A 195 -11.50 -5.16 -1.92
N TYR A 196 -11.24 -3.86 -2.02
CA TYR A 196 -9.95 -3.32 -2.46
C TYR A 196 -9.66 -2.03 -1.69
N ARG A 197 -8.39 -1.58 -1.72
CA ARG A 197 -7.95 -0.34 -1.08
C ARG A 197 -8.65 0.86 -1.70
N CYS A 198 -9.07 1.83 -0.85
CA CYS A 198 -9.69 3.08 -1.22
C CYS A 198 -10.98 2.89 -2.05
N PRO A 199 -12.09 2.40 -1.43
CA PRO A 199 -13.33 2.12 -2.14
C PRO A 199 -13.83 3.24 -3.07
N PRO A 200 -13.76 4.56 -2.72
CA PRO A 200 -14.14 5.63 -3.63
C PRO A 200 -13.07 6.01 -4.66
N GLY A 201 -11.83 5.54 -4.50
CA GLY A 201 -10.69 5.98 -5.30
C GLY A 201 -10.82 5.78 -6.81
N PRO A 202 -11.35 4.66 -7.31
CA PRO A 202 -11.54 4.47 -8.74
C PRO A 202 -12.57 5.44 -9.33
N TYR A 203 -13.62 5.75 -8.58
CA TYR A 203 -14.68 6.69 -9.01
C TYR A 203 -14.20 8.14 -8.98
N GLU A 204 -13.34 8.49 -8.01
CA GLU A 204 -12.60 9.75 -8.03
C GLU A 204 -11.67 9.82 -9.26
N ARG A 205 -10.95 8.74 -9.58
CA ARG A 205 -10.10 8.66 -10.78
C ARG A 205 -10.93 8.85 -12.04
N THR A 206 -12.11 8.23 -12.12
CA THR A 206 -13.07 8.45 -13.19
C THR A 206 -13.39 9.94 -13.36
N SER A 207 -13.75 10.62 -12.27
CA SER A 207 -14.05 12.06 -12.29
C SER A 207 -12.87 12.89 -12.78
N MET A 208 -11.67 12.63 -12.27
CA MET A 208 -10.48 13.42 -12.59
C MET A 208 -9.98 13.19 -14.03
N VAL A 209 -10.03 11.95 -14.53
CA VAL A 209 -9.73 11.66 -15.93
C VAL A 209 -10.79 12.28 -16.87
N ALA A 210 -12.07 12.15 -16.50
CA ALA A 210 -13.15 12.75 -17.30
C ALA A 210 -13.06 14.27 -17.36
N TRP A 211 -12.71 14.93 -16.24
CA TRP A 211 -12.45 16.36 -16.21
C TRP A 211 -11.28 16.73 -17.12
N TYR A 212 -10.15 16.00 -17.05
CA TYR A 212 -9.00 16.21 -17.92
C TYR A 212 -9.38 16.07 -19.40
N LEU A 213 -10.11 15.00 -19.76
CA LEU A 213 -10.54 14.78 -21.14
C LEU A 213 -11.46 15.91 -21.62
N LYS A 214 -12.46 16.29 -20.81
CA LYS A 214 -13.38 17.38 -21.13
C LYS A 214 -12.65 18.69 -21.41
N THR A 215 -11.60 19.00 -20.66
CA THR A 215 -10.86 20.27 -20.76
C THR A 215 -9.77 20.27 -21.84
N SER A 216 -9.11 19.14 -22.04
CA SER A 216 -7.89 19.04 -22.86
C SER A 216 -8.05 18.17 -24.11
N LYS A 217 -9.02 17.25 -24.13
CA LYS A 217 -9.25 16.28 -25.22
C LYS A 217 -10.75 15.98 -25.37
N PRO A 218 -11.55 16.99 -25.79
CA PRO A 218 -13.03 16.93 -25.68
C PRO A 218 -13.70 15.89 -26.56
N ARG A 219 -13.02 15.36 -27.59
CA ARG A 219 -13.55 14.28 -28.45
C ARG A 219 -13.27 12.87 -27.91
N SER A 220 -12.44 12.77 -26.85
CA SER A 220 -12.03 11.50 -26.25
C SER A 220 -13.10 10.92 -25.34
N LYS A 221 -13.06 9.60 -25.15
CA LYS A 221 -13.98 8.85 -24.28
C LYS A 221 -13.23 8.22 -23.10
N LEU A 222 -13.93 8.12 -21.98
CA LEU A 222 -13.55 7.35 -20.81
C LEU A 222 -14.53 6.19 -20.65
N ILE A 223 -14.06 4.95 -20.86
CA ILE A 223 -14.82 3.74 -20.60
C ILE A 223 -14.39 3.20 -19.23
N VAL A 224 -15.35 3.05 -18.33
CA VAL A 224 -15.12 2.54 -16.96
C VAL A 224 -15.77 1.17 -16.84
N LEU A 225 -14.93 0.13 -16.73
CA LEU A 225 -15.32 -1.26 -16.56
C LEU A 225 -15.29 -1.60 -15.07
N ASP A 226 -16.45 -1.60 -14.42
CA ASP A 226 -16.55 -1.88 -12.99
C ASP A 226 -17.02 -3.32 -12.77
N ALA A 227 -16.21 -4.12 -12.08
CA ALA A 227 -16.60 -5.50 -11.73
C ALA A 227 -17.73 -5.56 -10.69
N ASN A 228 -18.06 -4.44 -10.03
CA ASN A 228 -19.13 -4.34 -9.05
C ASN A 228 -20.47 -4.03 -9.73
N GLN A 229 -21.56 -4.43 -9.10
CA GLN A 229 -22.92 -4.17 -9.62
C GLN A 229 -23.29 -2.67 -9.60
N ASN A 230 -22.65 -1.90 -8.72
CA ASN A 230 -22.89 -0.47 -8.55
C ASN A 230 -21.63 0.21 -8.01
N ILE A 231 -21.62 1.54 -8.06
CA ILE A 231 -20.63 2.37 -7.35
C ILE A 231 -20.71 2.02 -5.85
N ILE A 232 -19.61 1.55 -5.26
CA ILE A 232 -19.63 1.00 -3.89
C ILE A 232 -19.39 2.03 -2.78
N SER A 233 -19.24 3.30 -3.12
CA SER A 233 -19.05 4.38 -2.13
C SER A 233 -19.51 5.72 -2.69
N LYS A 234 -20.29 6.48 -1.92
CA LYS A 234 -20.79 7.82 -2.31
C LYS A 234 -21.55 7.83 -3.64
N THR A 235 -22.33 6.77 -3.91
CA THR A 235 -22.96 6.49 -5.20
C THR A 235 -23.69 7.69 -5.79
N ALA A 236 -24.65 8.26 -5.07
CA ALA A 236 -25.45 9.39 -5.57
C ALA A 236 -24.59 10.64 -5.82
N LEU A 237 -23.55 10.87 -5.02
CA LEU A 237 -22.67 12.03 -5.18
C LEU A 237 -21.78 11.90 -6.43
N PHE A 238 -21.25 10.72 -6.72
CA PHE A 238 -20.49 10.50 -7.95
C PHE A 238 -21.41 10.56 -9.18
N GLN A 239 -22.59 9.95 -9.12
CA GLN A 239 -23.56 10.02 -10.22
C GLN A 239 -23.96 11.47 -10.53
N ALA A 240 -24.20 12.29 -9.50
CA ALA A 240 -24.50 13.70 -9.67
C ALA A 240 -23.34 14.48 -10.29
N ALA A 241 -22.10 14.25 -9.80
CA ALA A 241 -20.91 14.89 -10.35
C ALA A 241 -20.67 14.51 -11.82
N TRP A 242 -20.91 13.25 -12.20
CA TRP A 242 -20.67 12.76 -13.55
C TRP A 242 -21.65 13.29 -14.59
N GLN A 243 -22.77 13.88 -14.20
CA GLN A 243 -23.67 14.58 -15.13
C GLN A 243 -22.94 15.71 -15.87
N ALA A 244 -21.88 16.27 -15.29
CA ALA A 244 -21.03 17.27 -15.94
C ALA A 244 -20.07 16.69 -16.99
N TYR A 245 -19.95 15.36 -17.11
CA TYR A 245 -18.95 14.66 -17.92
C TYR A 245 -19.58 13.67 -18.91
N PRO A 246 -20.11 14.16 -20.06
CA PRO A 246 -20.77 13.30 -21.06
C PRO A 246 -19.81 12.31 -21.75
N ASN A 247 -18.53 12.45 -21.53
CA ASN A 247 -17.47 11.56 -22.04
C ASN A 247 -17.26 10.28 -21.21
N ILE A 248 -18.01 10.09 -20.10
CA ILE A 248 -17.97 8.86 -19.30
C ILE A 248 -18.96 7.83 -19.85
N ASP A 249 -18.44 6.64 -20.16
CA ASP A 249 -19.21 5.41 -20.42
C ASP A 249 -18.97 4.46 -19.24
N TYR A 250 -19.85 4.51 -18.23
CA TYR A 250 -19.74 3.66 -17.03
C TYR A 250 -20.51 2.35 -17.22
N ARG A 251 -19.80 1.25 -17.11
CA ARG A 251 -20.33 -0.11 -17.30
C ARG A 251 -20.16 -0.91 -16.01
N PRO A 252 -21.21 -1.02 -15.18
CA PRO A 252 -21.22 -1.90 -14.01
C PRO A 252 -21.27 -3.37 -14.43
N ALA A 253 -20.98 -4.29 -13.50
CA ALA A 253 -20.92 -5.74 -13.73
C ALA A 253 -20.00 -6.14 -14.91
N SER A 254 -18.97 -5.34 -15.20
CA SER A 254 -18.08 -5.51 -16.35
C SER A 254 -16.66 -5.87 -15.87
N ARG A 255 -16.51 -7.12 -15.41
CA ARG A 255 -15.22 -7.62 -14.93
C ARG A 255 -14.26 -7.80 -16.10
N VAL A 256 -13.07 -7.20 -16.00
CA VAL A 256 -11.96 -7.46 -16.92
C VAL A 256 -11.30 -8.78 -16.54
N ILE A 257 -11.21 -9.70 -17.52
CA ILE A 257 -10.63 -11.04 -17.39
C ILE A 257 -9.33 -11.22 -18.17
N GLY A 258 -9.03 -10.30 -19.10
CA GLY A 258 -7.81 -10.36 -19.88
C GLY A 258 -7.42 -9.02 -20.50
N VAL A 259 -6.13 -8.88 -20.82
CA VAL A 259 -5.56 -7.73 -21.54
C VAL A 259 -4.53 -8.21 -22.56
N ASP A 260 -4.61 -7.64 -23.76
CA ASP A 260 -3.63 -7.80 -24.83
C ASP A 260 -3.04 -6.43 -25.18
N PRO A 261 -1.82 -6.11 -24.72
CA PRO A 261 -1.18 -4.83 -25.02
C PRO A 261 -0.79 -4.69 -26.49
N GLY A 262 -0.52 -5.81 -27.20
CA GLY A 262 -0.16 -5.79 -28.61
C GLY A 262 -1.35 -5.38 -29.50
N ALA A 263 -2.53 -5.94 -29.22
CA ALA A 263 -3.78 -5.59 -29.88
C ALA A 263 -4.40 -4.29 -29.31
N ARG A 264 -3.88 -3.76 -28.18
CA ARG A 264 -4.49 -2.67 -27.40
C ARG A 264 -5.95 -2.96 -27.05
N GLU A 265 -6.19 -4.13 -26.46
CA GLU A 265 -7.52 -4.63 -26.18
C GLU A 265 -7.63 -5.12 -24.73
N VAL A 266 -8.72 -4.81 -24.05
CA VAL A 266 -9.15 -5.46 -22.82
C VAL A 266 -10.35 -6.36 -23.11
N ARG A 267 -10.43 -7.47 -22.39
CA ARG A 267 -11.49 -8.47 -22.53
C ARG A 267 -12.26 -8.57 -21.22
N THR A 268 -13.58 -8.42 -21.30
CA THR A 268 -14.53 -8.79 -20.24
C THR A 268 -15.12 -10.18 -20.53
N GLU A 269 -16.05 -10.64 -19.72
CA GLU A 269 -16.79 -11.88 -19.98
C GLU A 269 -17.68 -11.77 -21.26
N PHE A 270 -18.05 -10.55 -21.66
CA PHE A 270 -19.02 -10.30 -22.73
C PHE A 270 -18.45 -9.54 -23.93
N ASP A 271 -17.42 -8.69 -23.71
CA ASP A 271 -16.96 -7.72 -24.69
C ASP A 271 -15.45 -7.73 -24.86
N ARG A 272 -15.00 -7.26 -26.05
CA ARG A 272 -13.62 -6.84 -26.34
C ARG A 272 -13.60 -5.35 -26.62
N ILE A 273 -12.76 -4.61 -25.90
CA ILE A 273 -12.75 -3.15 -25.91
C ILE A 273 -11.35 -2.68 -26.27
N ARG A 274 -11.24 -1.98 -27.38
CA ARG A 274 -9.97 -1.33 -27.79
C ARG A 274 -9.73 -0.07 -27.00
N TYR A 275 -8.47 0.23 -26.73
CA TYR A 275 -8.03 1.39 -26.00
C TYR A 275 -6.80 2.05 -26.61
N ASP A 276 -6.65 3.35 -26.36
CA ASP A 276 -5.38 4.06 -26.59
C ASP A 276 -4.56 4.11 -25.29
N VAL A 277 -5.22 4.28 -24.16
CA VAL A 277 -4.62 4.20 -22.82
C VAL A 277 -5.48 3.29 -21.93
N VAL A 278 -4.84 2.41 -21.19
CA VAL A 278 -5.51 1.55 -20.21
C VAL A 278 -4.94 1.74 -18.82
N ASN A 279 -5.83 1.93 -17.86
CA ASN A 279 -5.53 1.87 -16.43
C ASN A 279 -6.26 0.68 -15.82
N LEU A 280 -5.54 -0.40 -15.58
CA LEU A 280 -6.11 -1.63 -15.06
C LEU A 280 -5.73 -1.81 -13.59
N ILE A 281 -6.71 -1.64 -12.68
CA ILE A 281 -6.51 -1.87 -11.24
C ILE A 281 -6.75 -3.36 -10.98
N PRO A 282 -5.71 -4.15 -10.63
CA PRO A 282 -5.86 -5.58 -10.42
C PRO A 282 -6.64 -5.90 -9.13
N PRO A 283 -7.25 -7.08 -9.01
CA PRO A 283 -7.73 -7.61 -7.73
C PRO A 283 -6.61 -7.61 -6.68
N GLN A 284 -6.98 -7.46 -5.41
CA GLN A 284 -6.04 -7.22 -4.33
C GLN A 284 -6.11 -8.27 -3.22
N ARG A 285 -5.00 -8.43 -2.51
CA ARG A 285 -4.85 -9.23 -1.29
C ARG A 285 -3.90 -8.50 -0.32
N ALA A 286 -3.76 -9.01 0.89
CA ALA A 286 -2.75 -8.52 1.84
C ALA A 286 -1.34 -8.62 1.25
N GLY A 287 -0.45 -7.71 1.64
CA GLY A 287 0.93 -7.70 1.18
C GLY A 287 1.65 -9.04 1.42
N ALA A 288 2.55 -9.43 0.50
CA ALA A 288 3.15 -10.76 0.42
C ALA A 288 3.77 -11.25 1.74
N ILE A 289 4.37 -10.37 2.53
CA ILE A 289 4.97 -10.72 3.82
C ILE A 289 3.93 -11.26 4.83
N ALA A 290 2.69 -10.76 4.77
CA ALA A 290 1.61 -11.27 5.63
C ALA A 290 1.13 -12.65 5.18
N VAL A 291 1.14 -12.91 3.88
CA VAL A 291 0.84 -14.24 3.31
C VAL A 291 1.93 -15.25 3.68
N GLN A 292 3.20 -14.86 3.55
CA GLN A 292 4.37 -15.68 3.89
C GLN A 292 4.38 -16.08 5.36
N ALA A 293 3.97 -15.18 6.27
CA ALA A 293 3.93 -15.42 7.71
C ALA A 293 2.65 -16.11 8.21
N ASP A 294 1.82 -16.63 7.31
CA ASP A 294 0.51 -17.22 7.61
C ASP A 294 -0.41 -16.32 8.47
N LEU A 295 -0.44 -15.01 8.16
CA LEU A 295 -1.30 -14.06 8.88
C LEU A 295 -2.68 -13.91 8.22
N VAL A 296 -2.86 -14.41 6.99
CA VAL A 296 -4.13 -14.31 6.28
C VAL A 296 -5.17 -15.27 6.80
N GLY A 297 -6.43 -14.83 6.81
CA GLY A 297 -7.58 -15.59 7.30
C GLY A 297 -8.10 -16.62 6.30
N GLY A 298 -9.30 -17.14 6.60
CA GLY A 298 -9.94 -18.20 5.83
C GLY A 298 -10.26 -17.84 4.39
N ASP A 299 -10.44 -16.56 4.06
CA ASP A 299 -10.62 -16.07 2.68
C ASP A 299 -9.34 -16.07 1.83
N LYS A 300 -8.19 -16.41 2.43
CA LYS A 300 -6.84 -16.42 1.83
C LYS A 300 -6.43 -15.08 1.19
N ARG A 301 -7.13 -14.00 1.52
CA ARG A 301 -6.88 -12.66 0.98
C ARG A 301 -6.45 -11.66 2.03
N TRP A 302 -7.11 -11.66 3.19
CA TRP A 302 -6.97 -10.62 4.20
C TRP A 302 -6.66 -11.20 5.57
N CYS A 303 -6.00 -10.42 6.42
CA CYS A 303 -5.63 -10.84 7.77
C CYS A 303 -6.79 -10.62 8.75
N GLU A 304 -7.10 -11.63 9.53
CA GLU A 304 -8.04 -11.54 10.65
C GLU A 304 -7.31 -11.08 11.91
N VAL A 305 -7.90 -10.13 12.62
CA VAL A 305 -7.31 -9.53 13.81
C VAL A 305 -8.31 -9.34 14.93
N ASN A 306 -7.83 -9.31 16.15
CA ASN A 306 -8.58 -8.80 17.28
C ASN A 306 -8.84 -7.29 17.09
N HIS A 307 -10.08 -6.86 17.13
CA HIS A 307 -10.44 -5.48 16.81
C HIS A 307 -10.05 -4.46 17.91
N VAL A 308 -9.70 -4.90 19.10
CA VAL A 308 -9.21 -4.04 20.19
C VAL A 308 -7.71 -3.81 20.10
N THR A 309 -6.96 -4.89 19.78
CA THR A 309 -5.49 -4.85 19.82
C THR A 309 -4.83 -4.87 18.44
N TYR A 310 -5.60 -5.20 17.40
CA TYR A 310 -5.08 -5.56 16.05
C TYR A 310 -4.09 -6.73 16.07
N GLU A 311 -3.99 -7.49 17.16
CA GLU A 311 -3.19 -8.71 17.20
C GLU A 311 -3.80 -9.77 16.28
N SER A 312 -2.96 -10.46 15.52
CA SER A 312 -3.37 -11.55 14.64
C SER A 312 -4.08 -12.65 15.43
N VAL A 313 -5.18 -13.17 14.88
CA VAL A 313 -5.87 -14.34 15.48
C VAL A 313 -5.08 -15.63 15.30
N LYS A 314 -4.06 -15.65 14.42
CA LYS A 314 -3.25 -16.83 14.13
C LYS A 314 -1.89 -16.82 14.82
N GLN A 315 -1.25 -15.66 14.92
CA GLN A 315 0.13 -15.53 15.40
C GLN A 315 0.20 -14.57 16.58
N PRO A 316 0.53 -15.03 17.79
CA PRO A 316 0.63 -14.16 18.95
C PRO A 316 1.81 -13.18 18.82
N ASN A 317 1.71 -12.05 19.50
CA ASN A 317 2.71 -10.96 19.48
C ASN A 317 2.89 -10.26 18.13
N ILE A 318 2.05 -10.55 17.14
CA ILE A 318 2.05 -9.91 15.83
C ILE A 318 0.74 -9.16 15.62
N HIS A 319 0.84 -7.85 15.39
CA HIS A 319 -0.30 -6.96 15.15
C HIS A 319 -0.35 -6.59 13.67
N VAL A 320 -1.48 -6.80 13.00
CA VAL A 320 -1.64 -6.45 11.58
C VAL A 320 -2.58 -5.27 11.47
N ILE A 321 -2.16 -4.23 10.73
CA ILE A 321 -2.91 -2.97 10.59
C ILE A 321 -3.00 -2.50 9.14
N GLY A 322 -3.93 -1.57 8.91
CA GLY A 322 -4.14 -0.95 7.60
C GLY A 322 -4.83 -1.88 6.62
N ASP A 323 -4.54 -1.66 5.33
CA ASP A 323 -5.28 -2.29 4.23
C ASP A 323 -5.12 -3.81 4.13
N ALA A 324 -4.15 -4.40 4.84
CA ALA A 324 -3.96 -5.86 4.89
C ALA A 324 -5.02 -6.59 5.72
N THR A 325 -5.75 -5.91 6.61
CA THR A 325 -6.81 -6.53 7.44
C THR A 325 -8.09 -6.78 6.65
N ILE A 326 -8.99 -7.64 7.15
CA ILE A 326 -10.29 -7.92 6.50
C ILE A 326 -11.09 -6.63 6.24
N GLY A 327 -11.06 -5.69 7.13
CA GLY A 327 -11.63 -4.35 6.93
C GLY A 327 -13.07 -4.23 7.41
N LEU A 328 -14.03 -4.91 6.86
CA LEU A 328 -15.46 -4.69 7.14
C LEU A 328 -15.82 -4.73 8.64
N PRO A 329 -16.61 -3.77 9.11
CA PRO A 329 -17.28 -2.67 8.39
C PRO A 329 -16.40 -1.44 8.12
N VAL A 330 -15.11 -1.50 8.45
CA VAL A 330 -14.15 -0.40 8.32
C VAL A 330 -13.52 -0.42 6.92
N PRO A 331 -13.54 0.69 6.15
CA PRO A 331 -12.98 0.69 4.80
C PRO A 331 -11.44 0.65 4.81
N LYS A 332 -10.83 0.06 3.79
CA LYS A 332 -9.39 0.12 3.56
C LYS A 332 -9.01 1.53 3.07
N SER A 333 -8.66 2.42 3.99
CA SER A 333 -8.31 3.82 3.70
C SER A 333 -7.10 4.29 4.47
N GLY A 334 -6.40 5.32 3.97
CA GLY A 334 -5.27 5.92 4.66
C GLY A 334 -5.65 6.47 6.05
N ASN A 335 -6.82 7.11 6.18
CA ASN A 335 -7.31 7.63 7.47
C ASN A 335 -7.53 6.50 8.49
N VAL A 336 -8.15 5.40 8.07
CA VAL A 336 -8.33 4.23 8.92
C VAL A 336 -7.00 3.59 9.28
N ALA A 337 -6.08 3.45 8.32
CA ALA A 337 -4.76 2.90 8.60
C ALA A 337 -3.98 3.74 9.62
N ASN A 338 -4.06 5.07 9.56
CA ASN A 338 -3.51 5.97 10.57
C ASN A 338 -4.17 5.75 11.95
N ALA A 339 -5.50 5.67 12.02
CA ALA A 339 -6.21 5.40 13.26
C ALA A 339 -5.83 4.02 13.86
N MET A 340 -5.77 2.98 13.01
CA MET A 340 -5.31 1.64 13.42
C MET A 340 -3.87 1.68 13.95
N GLY A 341 -2.99 2.49 13.35
CA GLY A 341 -1.62 2.68 13.82
C GLY A 341 -1.56 3.20 15.25
N LYS A 342 -2.38 4.19 15.59
CA LYS A 342 -2.49 4.75 16.95
C LYS A 342 -3.03 3.73 17.95
N ILE A 343 -4.08 3.02 17.58
CA ILE A 343 -4.72 2.00 18.44
C ILE A 343 -3.74 0.84 18.68
N ALA A 344 -3.08 0.36 17.64
CA ALA A 344 -2.09 -0.71 17.77
C ALA A 344 -0.90 -0.27 18.63
N ALA A 345 -0.43 0.97 18.49
CA ALA A 345 0.64 1.52 19.33
C ALA A 345 0.24 1.53 20.81
N ALA A 346 -0.97 2.03 21.13
CA ALA A 346 -1.49 2.04 22.49
C ALA A 346 -1.63 0.61 23.06
N SER A 347 -2.12 -0.32 22.25
CA SER A 347 -2.26 -1.72 22.63
C SER A 347 -0.91 -2.39 22.86
N VAL A 348 0.05 -2.22 21.95
CA VAL A 348 1.40 -2.78 22.05
C VAL A 348 2.12 -2.27 23.30
N VAL A 349 2.08 -0.96 23.57
CA VAL A 349 2.69 -0.37 24.75
C VAL A 349 2.02 -0.90 26.03
N SER A 350 0.69 -0.99 26.07
CA SER A 350 -0.02 -1.59 27.21
C SER A 350 0.42 -3.03 27.47
N LEU A 351 0.46 -3.86 26.43
CA LEU A 351 0.83 -5.26 26.52
C LEU A 351 2.30 -5.47 26.93
N ILE A 352 3.23 -4.63 26.47
CA ILE A 352 4.64 -4.66 26.89
C ILE A 352 4.76 -4.35 28.38
N ASN A 353 3.96 -3.42 28.87
CA ASN A 353 3.95 -3.00 30.27
C ASN A 353 3.01 -3.84 31.18
N GLY A 354 2.50 -4.98 30.71
CA GLY A 354 1.62 -5.86 31.47
C GLY A 354 0.25 -5.25 31.81
N LYS A 355 -0.19 -4.23 31.05
CA LYS A 355 -1.47 -3.53 31.25
C LYS A 355 -2.52 -4.00 30.24
N GLN A 356 -3.79 -3.80 30.59
CA GLN A 356 -4.89 -4.04 29.66
C GLN A 356 -4.89 -2.99 28.54
N PRO A 357 -5.00 -3.40 27.26
CA PRO A 357 -5.14 -2.48 26.14
C PRO A 357 -6.42 -1.65 26.22
N PRO A 358 -6.38 -0.38 25.80
CA PRO A 358 -7.59 0.45 25.76
C PRO A 358 -8.52 -0.02 24.63
N SER A 359 -9.84 0.02 24.90
CA SER A 359 -10.85 -0.31 23.89
C SER A 359 -11.17 0.94 23.05
N LEU A 360 -10.49 1.10 21.93
CA LEU A 360 -10.62 2.24 21.02
C LEU A 360 -11.11 1.78 19.66
N ALA A 361 -11.98 2.56 19.02
CA ALA A 361 -12.44 2.32 17.65
C ALA A 361 -11.81 3.31 16.66
N PRO A 362 -11.54 2.90 15.41
CA PRO A 362 -11.06 3.84 14.39
C PRO A 362 -12.18 4.79 13.96
N GLY A 363 -11.81 5.93 13.38
CA GLY A 363 -12.70 6.77 12.60
C GLY A 363 -12.32 6.74 11.12
N ASN A 364 -13.20 7.18 10.24
CA ASN A 364 -12.88 7.33 8.82
C ASN A 364 -13.41 8.65 8.28
N THR A 365 -12.55 9.41 7.62
CA THR A 365 -12.92 10.55 6.79
C THR A 365 -12.27 10.37 5.42
N CYS A 366 -13.08 10.37 4.37
CA CYS A 366 -12.57 10.14 3.02
C CYS A 366 -13.13 11.17 2.05
N TYR A 367 -12.24 12.02 1.55
CA TYR A 367 -12.52 12.99 0.51
C TYR A 367 -12.31 12.38 -0.88
N SER A 368 -13.06 12.86 -1.87
CA SER A 368 -12.86 12.53 -3.28
C SER A 368 -13.07 13.76 -4.15
N TRP A 369 -12.09 14.07 -4.98
CA TRP A 369 -12.15 15.12 -5.97
C TRP A 369 -13.07 14.73 -7.13
N VAL A 370 -13.89 15.66 -7.58
CA VAL A 370 -14.82 15.46 -8.69
C VAL A 370 -14.61 16.47 -9.83
N SER A 371 -13.83 17.51 -9.57
CA SER A 371 -13.34 18.49 -10.56
C SER A 371 -12.01 19.10 -10.07
N ASP A 372 -11.49 20.08 -10.77
CA ASP A 372 -10.33 20.88 -10.36
C ASP A 372 -10.56 21.69 -9.08
N ARG A 373 -11.81 21.95 -8.71
CA ARG A 373 -12.19 22.87 -7.62
C ARG A 373 -13.09 22.26 -6.57
N GLU A 374 -13.72 21.13 -6.85
CA GLU A 374 -14.76 20.58 -5.99
C GLU A 374 -14.46 19.15 -5.55
N ALA A 375 -14.88 18.85 -4.34
CA ALA A 375 -14.79 17.52 -3.77
C ALA A 375 -16.09 17.13 -3.05
N ILE A 376 -16.21 15.85 -2.77
CA ILE A 376 -17.25 15.20 -1.96
C ILE A 376 -16.59 14.44 -0.81
N ALA A 377 -17.32 14.17 0.27
CA ALA A 377 -16.76 13.43 1.40
C ALA A 377 -17.74 12.46 2.04
N VAL A 378 -17.18 11.44 2.71
CA VAL A 378 -17.85 10.56 3.64
C VAL A 378 -17.10 10.56 4.97
N VAL A 379 -17.86 10.59 6.08
CA VAL A 379 -17.36 10.42 7.45
C VAL A 379 -18.08 9.24 8.06
N ASN A 380 -17.32 8.33 8.65
CA ASN A 380 -17.86 7.17 9.38
C ASN A 380 -17.35 7.19 10.82
N ALA A 381 -18.24 6.95 11.76
CA ALA A 381 -17.92 6.72 13.16
C ALA A 381 -18.18 5.25 13.53
N TYR A 382 -17.33 4.73 14.39
CA TYR A 382 -17.38 3.33 14.84
C TYR A 382 -17.26 3.26 16.36
N LYS A 383 -17.71 2.16 16.95
CA LYS A 383 -17.46 1.77 18.35
C LYS A 383 -16.97 0.34 18.41
N ILE A 384 -16.37 -0.03 19.54
CA ILE A 384 -16.17 -1.44 19.90
C ILE A 384 -17.42 -1.91 20.66
N ASP A 385 -18.00 -2.99 20.18
CA ASP A 385 -19.15 -3.63 20.79
C ASP A 385 -18.89 -5.14 20.89
N ASN A 386 -18.85 -5.68 22.09
CA ASN A 386 -18.50 -7.08 22.36
C ASN A 386 -17.21 -7.52 21.63
N GLY A 387 -16.16 -6.69 21.68
CA GLY A 387 -14.87 -6.96 21.07
C GLY A 387 -14.81 -6.81 19.53
N LYS A 388 -15.90 -6.34 18.90
CA LYS A 388 -15.98 -6.15 17.44
C LYS A 388 -16.19 -4.67 17.10
N VAL A 389 -15.59 -4.22 16.01
CA VAL A 389 -15.87 -2.90 15.44
C VAL A 389 -17.25 -2.92 14.80
N VAL A 390 -18.12 -1.99 15.19
CA VAL A 390 -19.42 -1.76 14.56
C VAL A 390 -19.54 -0.30 14.13
N GLN A 391 -20.14 -0.06 12.97
CA GLN A 391 -20.41 1.28 12.47
C GLN A 391 -21.64 1.85 13.19
N ILE A 392 -21.53 3.06 13.71
CA ILE A 392 -22.60 3.75 14.42
C ILE A 392 -23.15 4.94 13.62
N GLU A 393 -22.37 5.50 12.73
CA GLU A 393 -22.80 6.65 11.92
C GLU A 393 -22.07 6.67 10.57
N GLN A 394 -22.77 7.14 9.54
CA GLN A 394 -22.20 7.55 8.27
C GLN A 394 -22.84 8.89 7.85
N LYS A 395 -21.99 9.87 7.55
CA LYS A 395 -22.40 11.17 7.01
C LYS A 395 -21.74 11.40 5.65
N LEU A 396 -22.56 11.81 4.69
CA LEU A 396 -22.08 12.29 3.39
C LEU A 396 -22.21 13.82 3.34
N THR A 397 -21.36 14.46 2.55
CA THR A 397 -21.61 15.85 2.16
C THR A 397 -22.91 15.93 1.36
N PRO A 398 -23.71 17.01 1.50
CA PRO A 398 -25.00 17.10 0.78
C PRO A 398 -24.80 17.20 -0.75
N ALA A 399 -23.69 17.81 -1.18
CA ALA A 399 -23.29 17.95 -2.57
C ALA A 399 -21.77 18.15 -2.68
N GLN A 400 -21.26 18.15 -3.90
CA GLN A 400 -19.91 18.63 -4.21
C GLN A 400 -19.80 20.12 -3.93
N SER A 401 -18.61 20.57 -3.47
CA SER A 401 -18.36 22.00 -3.26
C SER A 401 -16.87 22.35 -3.16
N PRO A 402 -16.51 23.62 -3.42
CA PRO A 402 -15.16 24.13 -3.19
C PRO A 402 -14.75 24.10 -1.70
N LEU A 403 -15.71 24.29 -0.80
CA LEU A 403 -15.43 24.19 0.65
C LEU A 403 -14.99 22.79 1.07
N VAL A 404 -15.60 21.75 0.49
CA VAL A 404 -15.19 20.36 0.75
C VAL A 404 -13.80 20.10 0.18
N ALA A 405 -13.47 20.64 -0.98
CA ALA A 405 -12.12 20.57 -1.56
C ALA A 405 -11.07 21.26 -0.68
N GLN A 406 -11.36 22.43 -0.14
CA GLN A 406 -10.50 23.12 0.81
C GLN A 406 -10.28 22.30 2.09
N ARG A 407 -11.33 21.70 2.63
CA ARG A 407 -11.24 20.79 3.79
C ARG A 407 -10.40 19.54 3.49
N ALA A 408 -10.49 19.01 2.26
CA ALA A 408 -9.65 17.89 1.84
C ALA A 408 -8.15 18.25 1.87
N VAL A 409 -7.78 19.47 1.44
CA VAL A 409 -6.39 19.94 1.51
C VAL A 409 -5.92 20.05 2.95
N GLY A 410 -6.68 20.69 3.82
CA GLY A 410 -6.34 20.81 5.25
C GLY A 410 -6.23 19.46 5.95
N TRP A 411 -7.15 18.52 5.65
CA TRP A 411 -7.08 17.15 6.13
C TRP A 411 -5.79 16.44 5.70
N ALA A 412 -5.42 16.57 4.42
CA ALA A 412 -4.21 15.93 3.92
C ALA A 412 -2.94 16.46 4.63
N GLN A 413 -2.83 17.76 4.77
CA GLN A 413 -1.70 18.40 5.47
C GLN A 413 -1.63 17.96 6.93
N SER A 414 -2.76 17.95 7.63
CA SER A 414 -2.85 17.49 9.03
C SER A 414 -2.42 16.04 9.20
N ILE A 415 -2.92 15.15 8.36
CA ILE A 415 -2.65 13.72 8.53
C ILE A 415 -1.22 13.37 8.11
N TRP A 416 -0.65 14.04 7.10
CA TRP A 416 0.76 13.86 6.74
C TRP A 416 1.69 14.33 7.87
N ALA A 417 1.41 15.47 8.49
CA ALA A 417 2.15 15.93 9.65
C ALA A 417 1.99 14.97 10.84
N ASP A 418 0.80 14.48 11.09
CA ASP A 418 0.53 13.49 12.13
C ASP A 418 1.33 12.19 11.96
N ILE A 419 1.51 11.74 10.72
CA ILE A 419 2.23 10.51 10.41
C ILE A 419 3.75 10.71 10.44
N LEU A 420 4.26 11.81 9.85
CA LEU A 420 5.66 11.93 9.43
C LEU A 420 6.45 13.05 10.12
N ALA A 421 5.80 14.04 10.77
CA ALA A 421 6.50 15.16 11.42
C ALA A 421 6.88 14.88 12.89
#